data_9770b5bc90f297d27ba039673829c72f
#
_entry.id   9770b5bc90f297d27ba039673829c72f
#
_cell.length_a   1.000
_cell.length_b   1.000
_cell.length_c   1.000
_cell.angle_alpha   90.00
_cell.angle_beta   90.00
_cell.angle_gamma   90.00
#
_symmetry.space_group_name_H-M   'P 1'
#
loop_
_entity.id
_entity.type
_entity.pdbx_description
1 polymer ?
#
loop_
_entity_poly.entity_id
_entity_poly.type
_entity_poly.pdbx_seq_one_letter_code
_entity_poly.pdbx_strand_id
1 'polypeptide(L)'
;MQLKTVEGDVAKLAARGEAPTAGLSDFLVRDTPVAYAFIGPAFFLLLFLVAYPFVLSLWFSLSDARVGETGSFVGLDNFARLLRSGIFLQTLQNSIVFTAAALTLKTVLGMILALLLFRLVRFKRLIRGAVLLPFIVPTALSTLVWWWMFEPLYSVVNWTLKSLHIVNYDIPWLPDPYLAMFTVILVNTWRGLPFFAITLLAGLVAIPRELYEAAESDGAGPIGRFWHVTVPLLKPVLAVVILFSAIFTLADFNIVYVLTKGGPFNMTHLFATYSFVLGLQSGQIGQGAAVSLFLFPILLAVVFVQLRMVRKAAMYD
;
A
#
# COMPACT_ATOMS: atom_id res chain seq x y z
N MET A 1 -17.36 -38.20 46.07
CA MET A 1 -18.16 -39.44 45.87
C MET A 1 -18.87 -39.45 44.48
N GLN A 2 -18.76 -38.42 43.67
CA GLN A 2 -19.42 -38.37 42.33
C GLN A 2 -18.53 -38.75 41.13
N LEU A 3 -17.19 -38.84 41.27
CA LEU A 3 -16.29 -39.21 40.17
C LEU A 3 -16.28 -40.72 39.81
N LYS A 4 -16.64 -41.59 40.77
CA LYS A 4 -16.71 -43.06 40.52
C LYS A 4 -17.95 -43.53 39.72
N THR A 5 -19.00 -42.73 39.70
CA THR A 5 -20.22 -43.02 38.92
C THR A 5 -20.07 -42.76 37.44
N VAL A 6 -19.28 -41.77 37.07
CA VAL A 6 -19.06 -41.41 35.64
C VAL A 6 -18.15 -42.40 34.91
N GLU A 7 -17.10 -42.91 35.58
CA GLU A 7 -16.25 -43.99 35.04
C GLU A 7 -16.99 -45.30 34.82
N GLY A 8 -17.94 -45.63 35.68
CA GLY A 8 -18.74 -46.83 35.53
C GLY A 8 -19.73 -46.81 34.36
N ASP A 9 -20.26 -45.64 34.05
CA ASP A 9 -21.18 -45.44 32.92
C ASP A 9 -20.46 -45.39 31.57
N VAL A 10 -19.27 -44.81 31.52
CA VAL A 10 -18.42 -44.80 30.32
C VAL A 10 -17.95 -46.22 29.96
N ALA A 11 -17.60 -47.04 30.96
CA ALA A 11 -17.23 -48.44 30.74
C ALA A 11 -18.41 -49.32 30.25
N LYS A 12 -19.66 -49.04 30.69
CA LYS A 12 -20.86 -49.72 30.21
C LYS A 12 -21.28 -49.33 28.80
N LEU A 13 -21.03 -48.10 28.36
CA LEU A 13 -21.25 -47.64 26.99
C LEU A 13 -20.24 -48.26 26.01
N ALA A 14 -18.98 -48.40 26.43
CA ALA A 14 -17.94 -49.08 25.64
C ALA A 14 -18.21 -50.59 25.42
N ALA A 15 -18.91 -51.25 26.35
CA ALA A 15 -19.24 -52.68 26.25
C ALA A 15 -20.43 -52.96 25.35
N ARG A 16 -21.21 -51.99 24.90
CA ARG A 16 -22.38 -52.18 24.04
C ARG A 16 -22.12 -52.15 22.54
N GLY A 17 -20.88 -51.87 22.10
CA GLY A 17 -20.54 -51.96 20.67
C GLY A 17 -21.33 -50.99 19.76
N GLU A 18 -22.10 -50.08 20.33
CA GLU A 18 -22.79 -49.05 19.55
C GLU A 18 -21.79 -47.99 19.19
N ALA A 19 -21.28 -48.03 17.94
CA ALA A 19 -20.60 -46.88 17.38
C ALA A 19 -21.53 -45.67 17.51
N PRO A 20 -21.10 -44.55 18.12
CA PRO A 20 -21.94 -43.37 18.20
C PRO A 20 -22.31 -42.99 16.77
N THR A 21 -23.61 -43.10 16.46
CA THR A 21 -24.15 -42.52 15.23
C THR A 21 -23.85 -41.01 15.32
N ALA A 22 -22.83 -40.58 14.59
CA ALA A 22 -22.46 -39.18 14.53
C ALA A 22 -23.67 -38.40 14.03
N GLY A 23 -24.45 -37.87 14.94
CA GLY A 23 -25.62 -37.07 14.66
C GLY A 23 -25.21 -35.72 14.09
N LEU A 24 -26.16 -35.06 13.45
CA LEU A 24 -25.97 -33.68 12.96
C LEU A 24 -25.45 -32.71 14.07
N SER A 25 -25.78 -33.01 15.33
CA SER A 25 -25.31 -32.34 16.53
C SER A 25 -23.80 -32.51 16.76
N ASP A 26 -23.23 -33.71 16.55
CA ASP A 26 -21.79 -33.94 16.72
C ASP A 26 -20.97 -33.33 15.59
N PHE A 27 -21.56 -33.16 14.41
CA PHE A 27 -20.96 -32.46 13.29
C PHE A 27 -20.91 -30.92 13.58
N LEU A 28 -21.91 -30.35 14.24
CA LEU A 28 -21.98 -28.95 14.62
C LEU A 28 -21.13 -28.61 15.86
N VAL A 29 -20.85 -29.59 16.72
CA VAL A 29 -19.97 -29.38 17.91
C VAL A 29 -18.48 -29.48 17.56
N ARG A 30 -18.12 -30.01 16.38
CA ARG A 30 -16.75 -29.90 15.89
C ARG A 30 -16.45 -28.45 15.50
N ASP A 31 -15.43 -27.83 16.11
CA ASP A 31 -14.99 -26.44 15.86
C ASP A 31 -14.72 -26.17 14.38
N THR A 32 -14.30 -27.20 13.62
CA THR A 32 -13.94 -27.11 12.21
C THR A 32 -15.10 -26.74 11.26
N PRO A 33 -16.27 -27.41 11.24
CA PRO A 33 -17.36 -27.04 10.32
C PRO A 33 -18.00 -25.71 10.69
N VAL A 34 -18.06 -25.37 11.99
CA VAL A 34 -18.52 -24.07 12.46
C VAL A 34 -17.57 -22.95 11.96
N ALA A 35 -16.26 -23.18 12.07
CA ALA A 35 -15.26 -22.24 11.54
C ALA A 35 -15.41 -22.03 10.02
N TYR A 36 -15.59 -23.11 9.24
CA TYR A 36 -15.84 -23.01 7.80
C TYR A 36 -17.17 -22.30 7.46
N ALA A 37 -18.21 -22.51 8.26
CA ALA A 37 -19.48 -21.83 8.06
C ALA A 37 -19.39 -20.30 8.27
N PHE A 38 -18.56 -19.85 9.23
CA PHE A 38 -18.30 -18.44 9.45
C PHE A 38 -17.34 -17.82 8.45
N ILE A 39 -16.29 -18.55 8.03
CA ILE A 39 -15.30 -18.06 7.06
C ILE A 39 -15.82 -18.18 5.61
N GLY A 40 -16.66 -19.16 5.33
CA GLY A 40 -17.17 -19.49 3.99
C GLY A 40 -17.76 -18.31 3.23
N PRO A 41 -18.70 -17.54 3.80
CA PRO A 41 -19.26 -16.36 3.13
C PRO A 41 -18.22 -15.32 2.76
N ALA A 42 -17.28 -15.03 3.66
CA ALA A 42 -16.20 -14.08 3.40
C ALA A 42 -15.24 -14.60 2.31
N PHE A 43 -14.90 -15.89 2.37
CA PHE A 43 -14.05 -16.53 1.36
C PHE A 43 -14.72 -16.56 -0.03
N PHE A 44 -16.02 -16.85 -0.07
CA PHE A 44 -16.81 -16.82 -1.31
C PHE A 44 -16.84 -15.41 -1.92
N LEU A 45 -17.07 -14.38 -1.09
CA LEU A 45 -17.03 -12.99 -1.56
C LEU A 45 -15.64 -12.61 -2.11
N LEU A 46 -14.58 -12.98 -1.42
CA LEU A 46 -13.21 -12.73 -1.91
C LEU A 46 -12.94 -13.46 -3.22
N LEU A 47 -13.36 -14.72 -3.34
CA LEU A 47 -13.19 -15.50 -4.56
C LEU A 47 -13.95 -14.87 -5.74
N PHE A 48 -15.18 -14.43 -5.51
CA PHE A 48 -16.00 -13.83 -6.56
C PHE A 48 -15.58 -12.40 -6.91
N LEU A 49 -15.28 -11.56 -5.91
CA LEU A 49 -14.97 -10.14 -6.15
C LEU A 49 -13.49 -9.88 -6.51
N VAL A 50 -12.59 -10.76 -6.15
CA VAL A 50 -11.16 -10.59 -6.40
C VAL A 50 -10.62 -11.59 -7.41
N ALA A 51 -10.83 -12.89 -7.18
CA ALA A 51 -10.27 -13.90 -8.06
C ALA A 51 -10.90 -13.91 -9.45
N TYR A 52 -12.23 -13.75 -9.55
CA TYR A 52 -12.92 -13.73 -10.85
C TYR A 52 -12.46 -12.56 -11.75
N PRO A 53 -12.43 -11.28 -11.31
CA PRO A 53 -11.89 -10.18 -12.12
C PRO A 53 -10.40 -10.35 -12.45
N PHE A 54 -9.61 -10.94 -11.55
CA PHE A 54 -8.21 -11.25 -11.82
C PHE A 54 -8.05 -12.27 -12.96
N VAL A 55 -8.80 -13.36 -12.94
CA VAL A 55 -8.81 -14.37 -14.01
C VAL A 55 -9.29 -13.78 -15.33
N LEU A 56 -10.32 -12.91 -15.30
CA LEU A 56 -10.76 -12.17 -16.49
C LEU A 56 -9.66 -11.24 -17.03
N SER A 57 -8.94 -10.55 -16.17
CA SER A 57 -7.82 -9.69 -16.56
C SER A 57 -6.70 -10.51 -17.21
N LEU A 58 -6.41 -11.72 -16.68
CA LEU A 58 -5.50 -12.67 -17.31
C LEU A 58 -5.97 -13.07 -18.71
N TRP A 59 -7.24 -13.44 -18.85
CA TRP A 59 -7.80 -13.80 -20.15
C TRP A 59 -7.71 -12.64 -21.15
N PHE A 60 -8.15 -11.44 -20.76
CA PHE A 60 -8.08 -10.27 -21.63
C PHE A 60 -6.64 -9.93 -22.02
N SER A 61 -5.68 -10.04 -21.13
CA SER A 61 -4.27 -9.76 -21.44
C SER A 61 -3.68 -10.67 -22.52
N LEU A 62 -4.23 -11.89 -22.65
CA LEU A 62 -3.87 -12.89 -23.65
C LEU A 62 -4.75 -12.85 -24.90
N SER A 63 -5.65 -11.87 -24.99
CA SER A 63 -6.60 -11.71 -26.10
C SER A 63 -6.45 -10.33 -26.75
N ASP A 64 -6.93 -10.19 -27.99
CA ASP A 64 -7.04 -8.91 -28.70
C ASP A 64 -8.36 -8.18 -28.43
N ALA A 65 -8.96 -8.43 -27.25
CA ALA A 65 -10.23 -7.88 -26.85
C ALA A 65 -10.26 -6.35 -26.91
N ARG A 66 -11.35 -5.82 -27.48
CA ARG A 66 -11.65 -4.38 -27.55
C ARG A 66 -13.01 -4.10 -26.94
N VAL A 67 -13.30 -2.83 -26.69
CA VAL A 67 -14.62 -2.42 -26.21
C VAL A 67 -15.68 -2.81 -27.24
N GLY A 68 -16.66 -3.63 -26.79
CA GLY A 68 -17.72 -4.17 -27.66
C GLY A 68 -17.37 -5.47 -28.40
N GLU A 69 -16.15 -5.97 -28.28
CA GLU A 69 -15.69 -7.22 -28.93
C GLU A 69 -15.07 -8.16 -27.89
N THR A 70 -15.40 -9.45 -27.96
CA THR A 70 -14.87 -10.46 -27.02
C THR A 70 -13.39 -10.79 -27.25
N GLY A 71 -12.89 -10.50 -28.43
CA GLY A 71 -11.51 -10.79 -28.84
C GLY A 71 -11.21 -12.29 -29.06
N SER A 72 -10.11 -12.54 -29.73
CA SER A 72 -9.54 -13.87 -29.93
C SER A 72 -8.26 -14.05 -29.10
N PHE A 73 -7.86 -15.31 -28.86
CA PHE A 73 -6.63 -15.59 -28.11
C PHE A 73 -5.40 -15.26 -28.97
N VAL A 74 -4.54 -14.39 -28.49
CA VAL A 74 -3.28 -13.95 -29.17
C VAL A 74 -2.02 -14.29 -28.34
N GLY A 75 -2.16 -15.03 -27.26
CA GLY A 75 -1.02 -15.39 -26.40
C GLY A 75 -0.33 -14.17 -25.81
N LEU A 76 1.00 -14.09 -25.92
CA LEU A 76 1.82 -13.03 -25.33
C LEU A 76 2.01 -11.81 -26.24
N ASP A 77 1.28 -11.67 -27.33
CA ASP A 77 1.48 -10.61 -28.33
C ASP A 77 1.26 -9.21 -27.71
N ASN A 78 0.27 -9.03 -26.83
CA ASN A 78 0.07 -7.77 -26.13
C ASN A 78 1.30 -7.38 -25.29
N PHE A 79 1.91 -8.32 -24.59
CA PHE A 79 3.11 -8.09 -23.81
C PHE A 79 4.31 -7.74 -24.69
N ALA A 80 4.47 -8.44 -25.84
CA ALA A 80 5.53 -8.15 -26.79
C ALA A 80 5.38 -6.76 -27.41
N ARG A 81 4.15 -6.33 -27.75
CA ARG A 81 3.86 -4.97 -28.25
C ARG A 81 4.18 -3.91 -27.19
N LEU A 82 3.76 -4.11 -25.93
CA LEU A 82 4.06 -3.20 -24.83
C LEU A 82 5.56 -3.01 -24.63
N LEU A 83 6.34 -4.09 -24.59
CA LEU A 83 7.79 -4.01 -24.43
C LEU A 83 8.52 -3.29 -25.58
N ARG A 84 7.89 -3.16 -26.76
CA ARG A 84 8.38 -2.37 -27.88
C ARG A 84 7.85 -0.94 -27.88
N SER A 85 6.89 -0.61 -27.03
CA SER A 85 6.28 0.71 -26.92
C SER A 85 7.15 1.64 -26.08
N GLY A 86 7.60 2.75 -26.66
CA GLY A 86 8.34 3.79 -25.92
C GLY A 86 7.53 4.37 -24.77
N ILE A 87 6.21 4.53 -24.92
CA ILE A 87 5.33 5.05 -23.86
C ILE A 87 5.24 4.06 -22.69
N PHE A 88 5.18 2.75 -22.96
CA PHE A 88 5.17 1.74 -21.90
C PHE A 88 6.50 1.70 -21.14
N LEU A 89 7.64 1.77 -21.84
CA LEU A 89 8.96 1.82 -21.18
C LEU A 89 9.10 3.08 -20.32
N GLN A 90 8.60 4.23 -20.81
CA GLN A 90 8.52 5.47 -20.05
C GLN A 90 7.63 5.28 -18.80
N THR A 91 6.47 4.64 -18.93
CA THR A 91 5.55 4.34 -17.82
C THR A 91 6.22 3.45 -16.76
N LEU A 92 6.98 2.45 -17.19
CA LEU A 92 7.77 1.60 -16.29
C LEU A 92 8.78 2.42 -15.49
N GLN A 93 9.56 3.26 -16.18
CA GLN A 93 10.54 4.15 -15.54
C GLN A 93 9.86 5.13 -14.57
N ASN A 94 8.79 5.78 -15.01
CA ASN A 94 8.00 6.70 -14.19
C ASN A 94 7.51 6.02 -12.91
N SER A 95 6.96 4.80 -13.02
CA SER A 95 6.44 4.05 -11.88
C SER A 95 7.53 3.71 -10.86
N ILE A 96 8.73 3.36 -11.33
CA ILE A 96 9.88 3.08 -10.45
C ILE A 96 10.35 4.36 -9.77
N VAL A 97 10.57 5.45 -10.54
CA VAL A 97 11.03 6.74 -10.00
C VAL A 97 10.03 7.31 -8.99
N PHE A 98 8.74 7.34 -9.36
CA PHE A 98 7.66 7.81 -8.50
C PHE A 98 7.62 7.05 -7.18
N THR A 99 7.62 5.71 -7.27
CA THR A 99 7.51 4.85 -6.08
C THR A 99 8.73 4.98 -5.19
N ALA A 100 9.94 4.91 -5.76
CA ALA A 100 11.18 5.02 -4.99
C ALA A 100 11.30 6.39 -4.30
N ALA A 101 11.03 7.49 -5.01
CA ALA A 101 11.10 8.83 -4.47
C ALA A 101 10.04 9.05 -3.38
N ALA A 102 8.78 8.68 -3.64
CA ALA A 102 7.69 8.84 -2.67
C ALA A 102 7.92 8.00 -1.41
N LEU A 103 8.39 6.76 -1.52
CA LEU A 103 8.70 5.91 -0.37
C LEU A 103 9.85 6.46 0.45
N THR A 104 10.92 6.93 -0.21
CA THR A 104 12.07 7.53 0.48
C THR A 104 11.63 8.78 1.26
N LEU A 105 10.90 9.68 0.62
CA LEU A 105 10.41 10.90 1.27
C LEU A 105 9.47 10.58 2.45
N LYS A 106 8.51 9.66 2.26
CA LYS A 106 7.60 9.23 3.33
C LYS A 106 8.36 8.58 4.49
N THR A 107 9.36 7.76 4.22
CA THR A 107 10.15 7.10 5.25
C THR A 107 10.93 8.12 6.07
N VAL A 108 11.63 9.04 5.41
CA VAL A 108 12.44 10.06 6.09
C VAL A 108 11.57 11.08 6.84
N LEU A 109 10.61 11.70 6.14
CA LEU A 109 9.73 12.71 6.74
C LEU A 109 8.78 12.09 7.78
N GLY A 110 8.31 10.87 7.54
CA GLY A 110 7.48 10.11 8.48
C GLY A 110 8.22 9.75 9.76
N MET A 111 9.50 9.36 9.66
CA MET A 111 10.34 9.13 10.83
C MET A 111 10.56 10.42 11.62
N ILE A 112 10.89 11.52 10.94
CA ILE A 112 11.05 12.84 11.57
C ILE A 112 9.76 13.23 12.30
N LEU A 113 8.62 13.12 11.62
CA LEU A 113 7.31 13.46 12.20
C LEU A 113 6.95 12.53 13.37
N ALA A 114 7.23 11.22 13.28
CA ALA A 114 7.01 10.28 14.37
C ALA A 114 7.83 10.64 15.62
N LEU A 115 9.12 10.99 15.44
CA LEU A 115 9.98 11.42 16.53
C LEU A 115 9.51 12.73 17.17
N LEU A 116 9.03 13.69 16.36
CA LEU A 116 8.43 14.93 16.88
C LEU A 116 7.16 14.63 17.68
N LEU A 117 6.27 13.79 17.16
CA LEU A 117 5.04 13.39 17.84
C LEU A 117 5.31 12.58 19.14
N PHE A 118 6.41 11.82 19.17
CA PHE A 118 6.83 11.07 20.33
C PHE A 118 7.25 11.99 21.50
N ARG A 119 7.95 13.06 21.17
CA ARG A 119 8.42 14.07 22.15
C ARG A 119 7.34 15.03 22.65
N LEU A 120 6.18 15.09 21.98
CA LEU A 120 5.11 16.00 22.39
C LEU A 120 4.60 15.73 23.78
N VAL A 121 4.49 16.78 24.60
CA VAL A 121 3.95 16.72 25.98
C VAL A 121 2.53 17.25 26.02
N ARG A 122 2.25 18.38 25.37
CA ARG A 122 0.95 19.08 25.40
C ARG A 122 0.17 18.85 24.10
N PHE A 123 -1.17 18.85 24.19
CA PHE A 123 -2.08 18.73 23.03
C PHE A 123 -1.90 17.50 22.15
N LYS A 124 -1.32 16.40 22.69
CA LYS A 124 -1.00 15.16 21.94
C LYS A 124 -2.17 14.66 21.07
N ARG A 125 -3.39 14.62 21.62
CA ARG A 125 -4.58 14.10 20.90
C ARG A 125 -4.95 14.99 19.72
N LEU A 126 -4.96 16.31 19.93
CA LEU A 126 -5.31 17.28 18.88
C LEU A 126 -4.30 17.26 17.74
N ILE A 127 -3.00 17.32 18.06
CA ILE A 127 -1.93 17.33 17.06
C ILE A 127 -1.91 16.03 16.25
N ARG A 128 -2.05 14.87 16.92
CA ARG A 128 -2.13 13.57 16.23
C ARG A 128 -3.37 13.48 15.33
N GLY A 129 -4.51 14.01 15.78
CA GLY A 129 -5.72 14.12 14.96
C GLY A 129 -5.52 15.02 13.75
N ALA A 130 -4.91 16.20 13.92
CA ALA A 130 -4.61 17.11 12.82
C ALA A 130 -3.63 16.51 11.80
N VAL A 131 -2.60 15.79 12.25
CA VAL A 131 -1.66 15.08 11.37
C VAL A 131 -2.37 14.02 10.51
N LEU A 132 -3.45 13.41 10.97
CA LEU A 132 -4.21 12.41 10.22
C LEU A 132 -5.10 12.99 9.11
N LEU A 133 -5.39 14.29 9.11
CA LEU A 133 -6.30 14.93 8.14
C LEU A 133 -5.95 14.62 6.68
N PRO A 134 -4.68 14.70 6.21
CA PRO A 134 -4.35 14.38 4.82
C PRO A 134 -4.72 12.96 4.41
N PHE A 135 -4.67 12.03 5.34
CA PHE A 135 -4.99 10.61 5.08
C PHE A 135 -6.48 10.32 5.09
N ILE A 136 -7.26 11.05 5.92
CA ILE A 136 -8.70 10.85 6.08
C ILE A 136 -9.50 11.47 4.93
N VAL A 137 -9.04 12.61 4.39
CA VAL A 137 -9.73 13.31 3.30
C VAL A 137 -9.75 12.42 2.03
N PRO A 138 -10.90 12.29 1.34
CA PRO A 138 -10.99 11.54 0.09
C PRO A 138 -9.93 11.99 -0.92
N THR A 139 -9.17 11.03 -1.47
CA THR A 139 -8.00 11.31 -2.31
C THR A 139 -8.32 12.20 -3.49
N ALA A 140 -9.39 11.91 -4.22
CA ALA A 140 -9.77 12.70 -5.40
C ALA A 140 -10.05 14.17 -5.05
N LEU A 141 -10.76 14.43 -3.94
CA LEU A 141 -11.10 15.79 -3.51
C LEU A 141 -9.84 16.55 -3.06
N SER A 142 -8.98 15.94 -2.24
CA SER A 142 -7.74 16.58 -1.82
C SER A 142 -6.82 16.84 -3.01
N THR A 143 -6.77 15.93 -3.98
CA THR A 143 -5.96 16.12 -5.19
C THR A 143 -6.48 17.24 -6.09
N LEU A 144 -7.81 17.44 -6.18
CA LEU A 144 -8.39 18.59 -6.89
C LEU A 144 -7.96 19.94 -6.26
N VAL A 145 -7.88 20.00 -4.94
CA VAL A 145 -7.36 21.20 -4.26
C VAL A 145 -5.89 21.44 -4.62
N TRP A 146 -5.07 20.37 -4.60
CA TRP A 146 -3.68 20.47 -5.03
C TRP A 146 -3.54 20.87 -6.49
N TRP A 147 -4.37 20.32 -7.39
CA TRP A 147 -4.40 20.70 -8.80
C TRP A 147 -4.66 22.19 -8.94
N TRP A 148 -5.67 22.74 -8.25
CA TRP A 148 -5.96 24.16 -8.26
C TRP A 148 -4.82 25.00 -7.67
N MET A 149 -4.15 24.55 -6.63
CA MET A 149 -3.00 25.25 -6.04
C MET A 149 -1.80 25.36 -6.99
N PHE A 150 -1.64 24.39 -7.88
CA PHE A 150 -0.54 24.34 -8.87
C PHE A 150 -0.95 24.77 -10.27
N GLU A 151 -2.20 25.17 -10.47
CA GLU A 151 -2.73 25.63 -11.75
C GLU A 151 -1.99 26.91 -12.19
N PRO A 152 -1.42 27.01 -13.42
CA PRO A 152 -0.50 28.07 -13.80
C PRO A 152 -1.05 29.49 -13.68
N LEU A 153 -2.37 29.70 -13.97
CA LEU A 153 -2.98 31.03 -13.98
C LEU A 153 -3.28 31.57 -12.56
N TYR A 154 -3.64 30.69 -11.63
CA TYR A 154 -4.12 31.07 -10.31
C TYR A 154 -3.32 30.40 -9.16
N SER A 155 -2.09 29.97 -9.45
CA SER A 155 -1.28 29.23 -8.49
C SER A 155 -1.03 30.00 -7.19
N VAL A 156 -1.67 29.52 -6.11
CA VAL A 156 -1.40 30.02 -4.75
C VAL A 156 0.06 29.79 -4.38
N VAL A 157 0.67 28.70 -4.86
CA VAL A 157 2.08 28.37 -4.63
C VAL A 157 2.97 29.41 -5.29
N ASN A 158 2.77 29.76 -6.57
CA ASN A 158 3.53 30.78 -7.27
C ASN A 158 3.34 32.16 -6.62
N TRP A 159 2.10 32.51 -6.28
CA TRP A 159 1.82 33.77 -5.58
C TRP A 159 2.61 33.87 -4.26
N THR A 160 2.60 32.79 -3.46
CA THR A 160 3.33 32.75 -2.18
C THR A 160 4.84 32.88 -2.40
N LEU A 161 5.42 32.12 -3.34
CA LEU A 161 6.86 32.17 -3.63
C LEU A 161 7.31 33.56 -4.13
N LYS A 162 6.49 34.23 -4.98
CA LYS A 162 6.75 35.61 -5.44
C LYS A 162 6.62 36.62 -4.30
N SER A 163 5.61 36.49 -3.44
CA SER A 163 5.41 37.36 -2.28
C SER A 163 6.56 37.26 -1.27
N LEU A 164 7.17 36.09 -1.13
CA LEU A 164 8.34 35.85 -0.30
C LEU A 164 9.67 36.24 -0.99
N HIS A 165 9.62 36.78 -2.22
CA HIS A 165 10.79 37.14 -3.05
C HIS A 165 11.74 35.96 -3.30
N ILE A 166 11.24 34.70 -3.28
CA ILE A 166 12.02 33.49 -3.57
C ILE A 166 12.21 33.34 -5.09
N VAL A 167 11.18 33.68 -5.86
CA VAL A 167 11.19 33.66 -7.33
C VAL A 167 10.51 34.91 -7.89
N ASN A 168 10.85 35.30 -9.14
CA ASN A 168 10.29 36.46 -9.82
C ASN A 168 9.35 36.11 -10.98
N TYR A 169 9.18 34.80 -11.26
CA TYR A 169 8.42 34.30 -12.39
C TYR A 169 7.45 33.20 -11.93
N ASP A 170 6.51 32.84 -12.80
CA ASP A 170 5.58 31.75 -12.55
C ASP A 170 6.23 30.44 -12.94
N ILE A 171 6.38 29.56 -11.96
CA ILE A 171 6.92 28.22 -12.16
C ILE A 171 5.82 27.35 -12.81
N PRO A 172 6.10 26.69 -13.96
CA PRO A 172 5.13 25.84 -14.65
C PRO A 172 5.03 24.45 -14.01
N TRP A 173 4.46 24.36 -12.82
CA TRP A 173 4.42 23.15 -12.00
C TRP A 173 3.86 21.91 -12.73
N LEU A 174 2.74 22.06 -13.45
CA LEU A 174 2.07 20.97 -14.15
C LEU A 174 2.42 20.91 -15.65
N PRO A 175 2.70 22.01 -16.35
CA PRO A 175 3.11 21.97 -17.75
C PRO A 175 4.52 21.46 -18.01
N ASP A 176 5.45 21.61 -17.05
CA ASP A 176 6.81 21.07 -17.17
C ASP A 176 6.83 19.57 -16.76
N PRO A 177 7.42 18.68 -17.59
CA PRO A 177 7.41 17.24 -17.33
C PRO A 177 8.04 16.81 -16.00
N TYR A 178 9.15 17.42 -15.61
CA TYR A 178 9.88 17.08 -14.40
C TYR A 178 9.20 17.65 -13.16
N LEU A 179 8.70 18.89 -13.26
CA LEU A 179 7.95 19.54 -12.19
C LEU A 179 6.59 18.85 -11.98
N ALA A 180 5.95 18.38 -13.05
CA ALA A 180 4.72 17.58 -12.95
C ALA A 180 4.95 16.27 -12.17
N MET A 181 6.02 15.54 -12.47
CA MET A 181 6.39 14.34 -11.71
C MET A 181 6.73 14.68 -10.24
N PHE A 182 7.49 15.77 -10.02
CA PHE A 182 7.78 16.25 -8.66
C PHE A 182 6.50 16.60 -7.89
N THR A 183 5.55 17.30 -8.53
CA THR A 183 4.27 17.66 -7.92
C THR A 183 3.45 16.43 -7.55
N VAL A 184 3.39 15.43 -8.43
CA VAL A 184 2.71 14.15 -8.16
C VAL A 184 3.37 13.43 -6.97
N ILE A 185 4.69 13.37 -6.91
CA ILE A 185 5.45 12.79 -5.78
C ILE A 185 5.16 13.54 -4.48
N LEU A 186 5.17 14.88 -4.53
CA LEU A 186 4.89 15.73 -3.37
C LEU A 186 3.51 15.47 -2.77
N VAL A 187 2.48 15.47 -3.62
CA VAL A 187 1.08 15.24 -3.20
C VAL A 187 0.90 13.83 -2.64
N ASN A 188 1.48 12.81 -3.28
CA ASN A 188 1.44 11.43 -2.78
C ASN A 188 2.19 11.31 -1.44
N THR A 189 3.32 12.00 -1.29
CA THR A 189 4.08 12.04 -0.03
C THR A 189 3.26 12.69 1.08
N TRP A 190 2.69 13.88 0.83
CA TRP A 190 1.85 14.60 1.78
C TRP A 190 0.68 13.75 2.28
N ARG A 191 -0.01 13.06 1.36
CA ARG A 191 -1.13 12.19 1.69
C ARG A 191 -0.71 10.96 2.50
N GLY A 192 0.43 10.35 2.16
CA GLY A 192 0.90 9.12 2.82
C GLY A 192 1.68 9.34 4.12
N LEU A 193 2.18 10.55 4.34
CA LEU A 193 3.00 10.90 5.49
C LEU A 193 2.36 10.58 6.86
N PRO A 194 1.06 10.84 7.10
CA PRO A 194 0.40 10.51 8.36
C PRO A 194 0.45 9.02 8.71
N PHE A 195 0.27 8.15 7.71
CA PHE A 195 0.32 6.70 7.89
C PHE A 195 1.71 6.26 8.41
N PHE A 196 2.79 6.77 7.81
CA PHE A 196 4.15 6.52 8.29
C PHE A 196 4.34 7.05 9.70
N ALA A 197 3.98 8.30 9.95
CA ALA A 197 4.21 8.95 11.23
C ALA A 197 3.51 8.24 12.39
N ILE A 198 2.24 7.87 12.22
CA ILE A 198 1.47 7.22 13.29
C ILE A 198 1.89 5.76 13.49
N THR A 199 2.18 5.03 12.40
CA THR A 199 2.65 3.64 12.52
C THR A 199 4.03 3.57 13.19
N LEU A 200 4.96 4.45 12.80
CA LEU A 200 6.28 4.52 13.42
C LEU A 200 6.20 5.03 14.86
N LEU A 201 5.30 5.97 15.16
CA LEU A 201 5.04 6.42 16.53
C LEU A 201 4.56 5.27 17.43
N ALA A 202 3.68 4.40 16.92
CA ALA A 202 3.25 3.22 17.68
C ALA A 202 4.43 2.29 17.99
N GLY A 203 5.32 2.07 17.02
CA GLY A 203 6.55 1.32 17.24
C GLY A 203 7.49 1.99 18.24
N LEU A 204 7.68 3.32 18.16
CA LEU A 204 8.51 4.07 19.12
C LEU A 204 7.99 3.97 20.57
N VAL A 205 6.68 3.99 20.75
CA VAL A 205 6.05 3.87 22.09
C VAL A 205 6.24 2.47 22.67
N ALA A 206 6.38 1.46 21.83
CA ALA A 206 6.57 0.07 22.26
C ALA A 206 8.01 -0.24 22.71
N ILE A 207 9.00 0.60 22.39
CA ILE A 207 10.39 0.40 22.81
C ILE A 207 10.52 0.69 24.31
N PRO A 208 11.03 -0.28 25.13
CA PRO A 208 11.27 -0.09 26.56
C PRO A 208 12.24 1.05 26.84
N ARG A 209 11.97 1.86 27.86
CA ARG A 209 12.81 3.00 28.22
C ARG A 209 14.19 2.56 28.75
N GLU A 210 14.25 1.41 29.38
CA GLU A 210 15.46 0.81 29.94
C GLU A 210 16.56 0.66 28.87
N LEU A 211 16.19 0.39 27.63
CA LEU A 211 17.17 0.29 26.53
C LEU A 211 17.81 1.63 26.17
N TYR A 212 17.05 2.72 26.27
CA TYR A 212 17.60 4.07 26.09
C TYR A 212 18.48 4.51 27.26
N GLU A 213 18.08 4.16 28.49
CA GLU A 213 18.82 4.46 29.71
C GLU A 213 20.13 3.67 29.77
N ALA A 214 20.12 2.40 29.39
CA ALA A 214 21.33 1.58 29.27
C ALA A 214 22.30 2.17 28.25
N ALA A 215 21.84 2.50 27.04
CA ALA A 215 22.66 3.12 26.00
C ALA A 215 23.21 4.49 26.44
N GLU A 216 22.47 5.26 27.25
CA GLU A 216 22.94 6.53 27.82
C GLU A 216 24.04 6.30 28.87
N SER A 217 23.89 5.28 29.70
CA SER A 217 24.92 4.87 30.68
C SER A 217 26.21 4.41 30.01
N ASP A 218 26.10 3.79 28.82
CA ASP A 218 27.23 3.42 27.95
C ASP A 218 27.84 4.62 27.19
N GLY A 219 27.34 5.86 27.42
CA GLY A 219 27.85 7.09 26.82
C GLY A 219 27.29 7.39 25.42
N ALA A 220 26.24 6.69 24.96
CA ALA A 220 25.62 6.96 23.68
C ALA A 220 24.84 8.29 23.67
N GLY A 221 25.27 9.23 22.85
CA GLY A 221 24.54 10.48 22.59
C GLY A 221 23.23 10.24 21.80
N PRO A 222 22.42 11.30 21.57
CA PRO A 222 21.10 11.15 20.92
C PRO A 222 21.14 10.50 19.52
N ILE A 223 22.18 10.81 18.73
CA ILE A 223 22.37 10.21 17.39
C ILE A 223 22.76 8.74 17.53
N GLY A 224 23.64 8.40 18.49
CA GLY A 224 24.02 7.02 18.79
C GLY A 224 22.81 6.18 19.19
N ARG A 225 21.98 6.67 20.10
CA ARG A 225 20.73 6.02 20.53
C ARG A 225 19.74 5.84 19.36
N PHE A 226 19.65 6.82 18.46
CA PHE A 226 18.80 6.70 17.26
C PHE A 226 19.24 5.53 16.37
N TRP A 227 20.54 5.45 16.02
CA TRP A 227 21.04 4.43 15.08
C TRP A 227 21.21 3.05 15.69
N HIS A 228 21.52 2.93 17.01
CA HIS A 228 21.83 1.65 17.66
C HIS A 228 20.67 1.08 18.49
N VAL A 229 19.69 1.91 18.87
CA VAL A 229 18.49 1.46 19.60
C VAL A 229 17.22 1.65 18.77
N THR A 230 16.93 2.89 18.37
CA THR A 230 15.65 3.22 17.73
C THR A 230 15.48 2.53 16.38
N VAL A 231 16.42 2.72 15.45
CA VAL A 231 16.32 2.19 14.09
C VAL A 231 16.30 0.66 14.07
N PRO A 232 17.18 -0.07 14.78
CA PRO A 232 17.14 -1.53 14.82
C PRO A 232 15.82 -2.10 15.32
N LEU A 233 15.30 -1.57 16.43
CA LEU A 233 14.04 -2.04 17.02
C LEU A 233 12.79 -1.64 16.21
N LEU A 234 12.89 -0.59 15.40
CA LEU A 234 11.83 -0.21 14.46
C LEU A 234 11.87 -0.94 13.12
N LYS A 235 12.93 -1.70 12.80
CA LYS A 235 13.04 -2.40 11.50
C LYS A 235 11.79 -3.22 11.12
N PRO A 236 11.17 -4.01 12.01
CA PRO A 236 9.97 -4.76 11.67
C PRO A 236 8.80 -3.84 11.29
N VAL A 237 8.60 -2.76 12.05
CA VAL A 237 7.53 -1.78 11.80
C VAL A 237 7.80 -0.99 10.51
N LEU A 238 9.07 -0.58 10.29
CA LEU A 238 9.50 0.05 9.04
C LEU A 238 9.25 -0.84 7.83
N ALA A 239 9.59 -2.11 7.92
CA ALA A 239 9.34 -3.05 6.83
C ALA A 239 7.86 -3.15 6.49
N VAL A 240 6.98 -3.25 7.49
CA VAL A 240 5.53 -3.32 7.28
C VAL A 240 4.98 -2.04 6.66
N VAL A 241 5.32 -0.86 7.19
CA VAL A 241 4.82 0.41 6.68
C VAL A 241 5.31 0.71 5.26
N ILE A 242 6.56 0.37 4.94
CA ILE A 242 7.13 0.50 3.60
C ILE A 242 6.41 -0.45 2.62
N LEU A 243 6.16 -1.70 3.01
CA LEU A 243 5.45 -2.68 2.18
C LEU A 243 4.06 -2.17 1.79
N PHE A 244 3.23 -1.81 2.77
CA PHE A 244 1.89 -1.31 2.49
C PHE A 244 1.93 -0.05 1.63
N SER A 245 2.82 0.89 1.96
CA SER A 245 2.95 2.11 1.17
C SER A 245 3.45 1.85 -0.25
N ALA A 246 4.35 0.89 -0.47
CA ALA A 246 4.80 0.50 -1.81
C ALA A 246 3.64 -0.02 -2.67
N ILE A 247 2.80 -0.90 -2.10
CA ILE A 247 1.62 -1.45 -2.78
C ILE A 247 0.66 -0.32 -3.19
N PHE A 248 0.29 0.56 -2.24
CA PHE A 248 -0.62 1.67 -2.51
C PHE A 248 -0.03 2.72 -3.46
N THR A 249 1.28 2.96 -3.42
CA THR A 249 1.94 3.95 -4.27
C THR A 249 2.08 3.44 -5.70
N LEU A 250 2.46 2.18 -5.91
CA LEU A 250 2.55 1.56 -7.24
C LEU A 250 1.19 1.49 -7.95
N ALA A 251 0.12 1.31 -7.18
CA ALA A 251 -1.25 1.22 -7.69
C ALA A 251 -1.97 2.59 -7.71
N ASP A 252 -1.28 3.71 -7.44
CA ASP A 252 -1.93 5.02 -7.38
C ASP A 252 -2.43 5.44 -8.76
N PHE A 253 -3.74 5.61 -8.86
CA PHE A 253 -4.45 6.12 -10.01
C PHE A 253 -4.88 7.57 -9.80
N ASN A 254 -5.48 7.84 -8.64
CA ASN A 254 -6.24 9.06 -8.40
C ASN A 254 -5.38 10.32 -8.45
N ILE A 255 -4.23 10.32 -7.79
CA ILE A 255 -3.35 11.50 -7.71
C ILE A 255 -2.84 11.85 -9.10
N VAL A 256 -2.32 10.86 -9.83
CA VAL A 256 -1.77 11.10 -11.17
C VAL A 256 -2.86 11.50 -12.16
N TYR A 257 -4.01 10.81 -12.15
CA TYR A 257 -5.07 11.08 -13.10
C TYR A 257 -5.70 12.45 -12.89
N VAL A 258 -5.92 12.87 -11.64
CA VAL A 258 -6.51 14.18 -11.33
C VAL A 258 -5.53 15.33 -11.59
N LEU A 259 -4.24 15.18 -11.23
CA LEU A 259 -3.26 16.25 -11.39
C LEU A 259 -2.85 16.46 -12.85
N THR A 260 -2.52 15.36 -13.56
CA THR A 260 -1.78 15.42 -14.82
C THR A 260 -2.39 14.58 -15.95
N LYS A 261 -3.30 13.65 -15.63
CA LYS A 261 -3.81 12.63 -16.57
C LYS A 261 -2.71 11.83 -17.26
N GLY A 262 -1.53 11.73 -16.62
CA GLY A 262 -0.33 11.09 -17.19
C GLY A 262 0.58 12.01 -18.00
N GLY A 263 0.16 13.26 -18.25
CA GLY A 263 0.95 14.27 -18.98
C GLY A 263 1.93 15.06 -18.09
N PRO A 264 2.62 16.05 -18.68
CA PRO A 264 2.75 16.25 -20.12
C PRO A 264 3.62 15.16 -20.77
N PHE A 265 3.43 14.91 -22.07
CA PHE A 265 4.23 13.98 -22.87
C PHE A 265 4.36 12.56 -22.30
N ASN A 266 3.35 12.04 -21.60
CA ASN A 266 3.35 10.74 -20.89
C ASN A 266 4.36 10.63 -19.74
N MET A 267 4.96 11.75 -19.29
CA MET A 267 6.02 11.77 -18.29
C MET A 267 5.55 11.50 -16.85
N THR A 268 4.24 11.42 -16.62
CA THR A 268 3.69 11.08 -15.30
C THR A 268 2.78 9.85 -15.33
N HIS A 269 2.64 9.17 -16.48
CA HIS A 269 1.92 7.90 -16.51
C HIS A 269 2.57 6.87 -15.57
N LEU A 270 1.70 6.24 -14.75
CA LEU A 270 2.01 5.04 -13.98
C LEU A 270 1.24 3.87 -14.58
N PHE A 271 1.53 2.65 -14.15
CA PHE A 271 0.82 1.46 -14.65
C PHE A 271 -0.70 1.60 -14.61
N ALA A 272 -1.26 2.08 -13.49
CA ALA A 272 -2.70 2.23 -13.31
C ALA A 272 -3.31 3.23 -14.30
N THR A 273 -2.68 4.40 -14.49
CA THR A 273 -3.20 5.43 -15.42
C THR A 273 -3.01 5.04 -16.88
N TYR A 274 -1.90 4.39 -17.22
CA TYR A 274 -1.64 3.96 -18.60
C TYR A 274 -2.54 2.78 -19.00
N SER A 275 -2.76 1.82 -18.08
CA SER A 275 -3.74 0.74 -18.27
C SER A 275 -5.14 1.30 -18.55
N PHE A 276 -5.57 2.31 -17.79
CA PHE A 276 -6.86 2.98 -17.97
C PHE A 276 -6.97 3.67 -19.33
N VAL A 277 -5.92 4.38 -19.75
CA VAL A 277 -5.91 5.07 -21.04
C VAL A 277 -5.98 4.05 -22.20
N LEU A 278 -5.17 3.01 -22.17
CA LEU A 278 -5.20 1.97 -23.21
C LEU A 278 -6.51 1.17 -23.20
N GLY A 279 -6.89 0.68 -22.03
CA GLY A 279 -8.01 -0.24 -21.89
C GLY A 279 -9.37 0.43 -22.12
N LEU A 280 -9.60 1.57 -21.45
CA LEU A 280 -10.91 2.20 -21.43
C LEU A 280 -11.02 3.41 -22.37
N GLN A 281 -10.02 4.28 -22.43
CA GLN A 281 -10.10 5.46 -23.31
C GLN A 281 -9.81 5.12 -24.78
N SER A 282 -8.82 4.26 -25.02
CA SER A 282 -8.48 3.82 -26.40
C SER A 282 -9.22 2.56 -26.83
N GLY A 283 -10.03 1.97 -25.93
CA GLY A 283 -10.84 0.79 -26.23
C GLY A 283 -10.04 -0.53 -26.39
N GLN A 284 -8.74 -0.54 -26.08
CA GLN A 284 -7.86 -1.71 -26.25
C GLN A 284 -7.78 -2.50 -24.94
N ILE A 285 -8.87 -3.20 -24.58
CA ILE A 285 -9.00 -3.91 -23.29
C ILE A 285 -7.86 -4.90 -23.08
N GLY A 286 -7.49 -5.67 -24.11
CA GLY A 286 -6.41 -6.65 -24.02
C GLY A 286 -5.06 -6.03 -23.64
N GLN A 287 -4.69 -4.91 -24.26
CA GLN A 287 -3.44 -4.21 -23.93
C GLN A 287 -3.52 -3.52 -22.56
N GLY A 288 -4.65 -2.90 -22.21
CA GLY A 288 -4.85 -2.31 -20.88
C GLY A 288 -4.72 -3.34 -19.76
N ALA A 289 -5.31 -4.53 -19.95
CA ALA A 289 -5.18 -5.65 -19.02
C ALA A 289 -3.71 -6.14 -18.93
N ALA A 290 -3.00 -6.23 -20.06
CA ALA A 290 -1.59 -6.60 -20.08
C ALA A 290 -0.71 -5.59 -19.30
N VAL A 291 -0.95 -4.27 -19.41
CA VAL A 291 -0.27 -3.25 -18.60
C VAL A 291 -0.50 -3.48 -17.11
N SER A 292 -1.76 -3.74 -16.70
CA SER A 292 -2.08 -4.01 -15.29
C SER A 292 -1.36 -5.25 -14.76
N LEU A 293 -1.21 -6.29 -15.59
CA LEU A 293 -0.55 -7.53 -15.17
C LEU A 293 0.96 -7.39 -15.03
N PHE A 294 1.61 -6.43 -15.70
CA PHE A 294 3.03 -6.13 -15.42
C PHE A 294 3.26 -5.65 -13.98
N LEU A 295 2.24 -5.05 -13.34
CA LEU A 295 2.32 -4.65 -11.94
C LEU A 295 2.41 -5.85 -11.00
N PHE A 296 1.77 -6.98 -11.35
CA PHE A 296 1.66 -8.15 -10.48
C PHE A 296 3.03 -8.77 -10.10
N PRO A 297 3.95 -9.11 -11.03
CA PRO A 297 5.27 -9.62 -10.66
C PRO A 297 6.10 -8.61 -9.88
N ILE A 298 5.95 -7.31 -10.13
CA ILE A 298 6.64 -6.26 -9.38
C ILE A 298 6.15 -6.25 -7.92
N LEU A 299 4.84 -6.28 -7.71
CA LEU A 299 4.25 -6.37 -6.37
C LEU A 299 4.66 -7.65 -5.65
N LEU A 300 4.65 -8.80 -6.33
CA LEU A 300 5.14 -10.07 -5.75
C LEU A 300 6.61 -9.97 -5.33
N ALA A 301 7.46 -9.37 -6.16
CA ALA A 301 8.87 -9.16 -5.82
C ALA A 301 9.02 -8.26 -4.58
N VAL A 302 8.28 -7.16 -4.51
CA VAL A 302 8.26 -6.27 -3.33
C VAL A 302 7.83 -7.03 -2.08
N VAL A 303 6.73 -7.77 -2.12
CA VAL A 303 6.22 -8.58 -1.00
C VAL A 303 7.27 -9.62 -0.57
N PHE A 304 7.86 -10.34 -1.53
CA PHE A 304 8.84 -11.39 -1.25
C PHE A 304 10.11 -10.83 -0.58
N VAL A 305 10.65 -9.71 -1.09
CA VAL A 305 11.82 -9.05 -0.50
C VAL A 305 11.51 -8.60 0.94
N GLN A 306 10.34 -8.00 1.15
CA GLN A 306 9.94 -7.52 2.47
C GLN A 306 9.73 -8.68 3.46
N LEU A 307 9.07 -9.77 3.06
CA LEU A 307 8.90 -10.95 3.91
C LEU A 307 10.25 -11.57 4.31
N ARG A 308 11.22 -11.58 3.41
CA ARG A 308 12.59 -12.02 3.74
C ARG A 308 13.26 -11.10 4.77
N MET A 309 13.08 -9.78 4.62
CA MET A 309 13.63 -8.79 5.56
C MET A 309 13.03 -8.94 6.96
N VAL A 310 11.70 -9.09 7.06
CA VAL A 310 11.01 -9.30 8.34
C VAL A 310 11.44 -10.62 9.01
N ARG A 311 11.51 -11.72 8.26
CA ARG A 311 11.96 -13.02 8.81
C ARG A 311 13.39 -12.97 9.34
N LYS A 312 14.29 -12.26 8.66
CA LYS A 312 15.66 -12.09 9.16
C LYS A 312 15.70 -11.26 10.45
N ALA A 313 14.88 -10.22 10.57
CA ALA A 313 14.79 -9.42 11.78
C ALA A 313 14.29 -10.24 12.98
N ALA A 314 13.27 -11.10 12.78
CA ALA A 314 12.69 -11.96 13.82
C ALA A 314 13.58 -13.15 14.25
N MET A 315 14.68 -13.45 13.54
CA MET A 315 15.63 -14.51 13.93
C MET A 315 16.79 -13.99 14.81
N TYR A 316 16.88 -12.70 15.05
CA TYR A 316 17.88 -12.06 15.89
C TYR A 316 17.34 -11.59 17.24
N ASP A 317 16.04 -11.79 17.48
CA ASP A 317 15.36 -11.66 18.78
C ASP A 317 15.21 -13.06 19.44
#